data_c2b2685c0c355ee0f88eb5a32e272503
#
_entry.id   c2b2685c0c355ee0f88eb5a32e272503
#
_cell.length_a   1.000
_cell.length_b   1.000
_cell.length_c   1.000
_cell.angle_alpha   90.00
_cell.angle_beta   90.00
_cell.angle_gamma   90.00
#
_symmetry.space_group_name_H-M   'P 1'
#
loop_
_entity.id
_entity.type
_entity.pdbx_description
1 polymer ?
#
loop_
_entity_poly.entity_id
_entity_poly.type
_entity_poly.pdbx_seq_one_letter_code
_entity_poly.pdbx_strand_id
1 'polypeptide(L)'
;MRKDRELLYEKQAEIAKAMAHPIRIAIIDFLKDGEQCVCDIAEHVDSERSNVSRHLSVMVGAGLLGYRKEGLKVIYNLRYTCTTDFFACVSKVLRQQARENNKLLKVL
;
A
#
# COMPACT_ATOMS: atom_id res chain seq x y z
N MET A 1 -23.96 -11.91 -11.40
CA MET A 1 -23.05 -11.03 -12.18
C MET A 1 -22.71 -11.67 -13.50
N ARG A 2 -22.45 -10.88 -14.53
CA ARG A 2 -21.93 -11.39 -15.79
C ARG A 2 -20.49 -11.88 -15.59
N LYS A 3 -20.12 -12.96 -16.28
CA LYS A 3 -18.79 -13.58 -16.09
C LYS A 3 -17.61 -12.64 -16.34
N ASP A 4 -17.72 -11.77 -17.35
CA ASP A 4 -16.67 -10.81 -17.67
C ASP A 4 -16.51 -9.77 -16.53
N ARG A 5 -17.60 -9.34 -15.95
CA ARG A 5 -17.59 -8.43 -14.80
C ARG A 5 -17.06 -9.12 -13.55
N GLU A 6 -17.45 -10.38 -13.34
CA GLU A 6 -16.97 -11.17 -12.21
C GLU A 6 -15.45 -11.29 -12.23
N LEU A 7 -14.87 -11.61 -13.40
CA LEU A 7 -13.41 -11.67 -13.54
C LEU A 7 -12.74 -10.33 -13.24
N LEU A 8 -13.32 -9.23 -13.72
CA LEU A 8 -12.82 -7.88 -13.43
C LEU A 8 -12.79 -7.63 -11.93
N TYR A 9 -13.89 -7.92 -11.24
CA TYR A 9 -14.00 -7.70 -9.80
C TYR A 9 -13.03 -8.58 -9.01
N GLU A 10 -12.83 -9.82 -9.44
CA GLU A 10 -11.84 -10.72 -8.83
C GLU A 10 -10.43 -10.14 -8.95
N LYS A 11 -10.06 -9.63 -10.12
CA LYS A 11 -8.74 -9.02 -10.34
C LYS A 11 -8.55 -7.75 -9.55
N GLN A 12 -9.57 -6.91 -9.48
CA GLN A 12 -9.54 -5.71 -8.65
C GLN A 12 -9.38 -6.06 -7.16
N ALA A 13 -10.07 -7.11 -6.71
CA ALA A 13 -9.96 -7.58 -5.33
C ALA A 13 -8.57 -8.11 -5.01
N GLU A 14 -7.91 -8.80 -5.93
CA GLU A 14 -6.53 -9.27 -5.76
C GLU A 14 -5.57 -8.10 -5.51
N ILE A 15 -5.70 -7.03 -6.29
CA ILE A 15 -4.90 -5.82 -6.12
C ILE A 15 -5.20 -5.16 -4.76
N ALA A 16 -6.48 -5.02 -4.42
CA ALA A 16 -6.89 -4.41 -3.16
C ALA A 16 -6.35 -5.20 -1.96
N LYS A 17 -6.40 -6.53 -2.01
CA LYS A 17 -5.86 -7.40 -0.95
C LYS A 17 -4.35 -7.23 -0.80
N ALA A 18 -3.63 -7.05 -1.89
CA ALA A 18 -2.18 -6.84 -1.86
C ALA A 18 -1.79 -5.50 -1.23
N MET A 19 -2.72 -4.56 -1.11
CA MET A 19 -2.52 -3.26 -0.45
C MET A 19 -3.04 -3.24 0.99
N ALA A 20 -3.95 -4.14 1.35
CA ALA A 20 -4.75 -4.06 2.58
C ALA A 20 -4.00 -4.59 3.81
N HIS A 21 -2.92 -3.93 4.18
CA HIS A 21 -2.14 -4.19 5.40
C HIS A 21 -1.38 -2.93 5.77
N PRO A 22 -1.31 -2.55 7.05
CA PRO A 22 -0.63 -1.31 7.47
C PRO A 22 0.80 -1.19 6.95
N ILE A 23 1.58 -2.26 7.00
CA ILE A 23 2.96 -2.24 6.51
C ILE A 23 3.00 -2.00 4.99
N ARG A 24 2.10 -2.63 4.23
CA ARG A 24 2.04 -2.45 2.77
C ARG A 24 1.64 -1.04 2.39
N ILE A 25 0.69 -0.46 3.11
CA ILE A 25 0.28 0.94 2.91
C ILE A 25 1.45 1.88 3.21
N ALA A 26 2.18 1.62 4.30
CA ALA A 26 3.36 2.40 4.66
C ALA A 26 4.46 2.29 3.59
N ILE A 27 4.65 1.13 2.99
CA ILE A 27 5.61 0.92 1.91
C ILE A 27 5.23 1.76 0.68
N ILE A 28 3.97 1.73 0.28
CA ILE A 28 3.48 2.56 -0.84
C ILE A 28 3.75 4.03 -0.58
N ASP A 29 3.41 4.49 0.62
CA ASP A 29 3.61 5.89 1.00
C ASP A 29 5.10 6.29 0.98
N PHE A 30 5.97 5.40 1.44
CA PHE A 30 7.41 5.64 1.44
C PHE A 30 7.99 5.68 0.03
N LEU A 31 7.55 4.79 -0.86
CA LEU A 31 8.06 4.67 -2.22
C LEU A 31 7.50 5.73 -3.19
N LYS A 32 6.48 6.48 -2.79
CA LYS A 32 5.88 7.50 -3.66
C LYS A 32 6.89 8.60 -4.07
N ASP A 33 7.88 8.84 -3.23
CA ASP A 33 8.88 9.90 -3.46
C ASP A 33 10.15 9.37 -4.13
N GLY A 34 10.23 8.08 -4.46
CA GLY A 34 11.37 7.51 -5.14
C GLY A 34 11.70 6.10 -4.68
N GLU A 35 12.64 5.49 -5.38
CA GLU A 35 13.13 4.15 -5.09
C GLU A 35 13.80 4.07 -3.72
N GLN A 36 13.66 2.92 -3.06
CA GLN A 36 14.29 2.67 -1.76
C GLN A 36 14.81 1.23 -1.70
N CYS A 37 15.93 1.03 -1.01
CA CYS A 37 16.43 -0.31 -0.73
C CYS A 37 15.61 -0.97 0.39
N VAL A 38 15.64 -2.30 0.45
CA VAL A 38 14.93 -3.06 1.48
C VAL A 38 15.34 -2.65 2.89
N CYS A 39 16.62 -2.29 3.10
CA CYS A 39 17.12 -1.83 4.40
C CYS A 39 16.41 -0.58 4.88
N ASP A 40 16.28 0.42 3.99
CA ASP A 40 15.64 1.68 4.32
C ASP A 40 14.13 1.51 4.51
N ILE A 41 13.52 0.63 3.71
CA ILE A 41 12.09 0.31 3.87
C ILE A 41 11.85 -0.31 5.26
N ALA A 42 12.65 -1.31 5.64
CA ALA A 42 12.51 -1.99 6.93
C ALA A 42 12.67 -1.01 8.10
N GLU A 43 13.65 -0.12 8.02
CA GLU A 43 13.84 0.92 9.03
C GLU A 43 12.64 1.88 9.10
N HIS A 44 12.16 2.31 7.95
CA HIS A 44 11.02 3.25 7.88
C HIS A 44 9.74 2.68 8.49
N VAL A 45 9.44 1.41 8.21
CA VAL A 45 8.23 0.75 8.73
C VAL A 45 8.45 0.09 10.09
N ASP A 46 9.65 0.20 10.65
CA ASP A 46 10.04 -0.35 11.96
C ASP A 46 9.68 -1.83 12.09
N SER A 47 10.15 -2.63 11.14
CA SER A 47 9.91 -4.07 11.10
C SER A 47 11.15 -4.81 10.64
N GLU A 48 11.24 -6.09 10.99
CA GLU A 48 12.35 -6.93 10.59
C GLU A 48 12.39 -7.13 9.07
N ARG A 49 13.59 -7.22 8.50
CA ARG A 49 13.78 -7.38 7.05
C ARG A 49 13.06 -8.62 6.50
N SER A 50 13.04 -9.72 7.24
CA SER A 50 12.34 -10.93 6.82
C SER A 50 10.84 -10.73 6.68
N ASN A 51 10.24 -9.99 7.61
CA ASN A 51 8.82 -9.66 7.56
C ASN A 51 8.52 -8.71 6.40
N VAL A 52 9.33 -7.67 6.25
CA VAL A 52 9.19 -6.70 5.16
C VAL A 52 9.35 -7.39 3.81
N SER A 53 10.33 -8.29 3.67
CA SER A 53 10.55 -9.03 2.43
C SER A 53 9.33 -9.85 2.01
N ARG A 54 8.62 -10.45 2.96
CA ARG A 54 7.38 -11.17 2.65
C ARG A 54 6.30 -10.24 2.11
N HIS A 55 6.13 -9.08 2.72
CA HIS A 55 5.19 -8.07 2.22
C HIS A 55 5.57 -7.57 0.82
N LEU A 56 6.85 -7.28 0.62
CA LEU A 56 7.36 -6.85 -0.68
C LEU A 56 7.13 -7.90 -1.76
N SER A 57 7.35 -9.19 -1.45
CA SER A 57 7.11 -10.29 -2.40
C SER A 57 5.65 -10.36 -2.83
N VAL A 58 4.71 -10.20 -1.91
CA VAL A 58 3.27 -10.16 -2.24
C VAL A 58 2.96 -9.00 -3.17
N MET A 59 3.51 -7.83 -2.87
CA MET A 59 3.26 -6.61 -3.65
C MET A 59 3.88 -6.69 -5.05
N VAL A 60 5.07 -7.27 -5.18
CA VAL A 60 5.70 -7.54 -6.47
C VAL A 60 4.87 -8.54 -7.27
N GLY A 61 4.43 -9.62 -6.63
CA GLY A 61 3.60 -10.65 -7.26
C GLY A 61 2.27 -10.10 -7.77
N ALA A 62 1.72 -9.11 -7.12
CA ALA A 62 0.49 -8.43 -7.55
C ALA A 62 0.74 -7.35 -8.62
N GLY A 63 2.01 -7.09 -8.96
CA GLY A 63 2.36 -6.08 -9.97
C GLY A 63 2.39 -4.64 -9.46
N LEU A 64 2.28 -4.43 -8.15
CA LEU A 64 2.28 -3.07 -7.55
C LEU A 64 3.68 -2.47 -7.48
N LEU A 65 4.70 -3.30 -7.28
CA LEU A 65 6.09 -2.89 -7.14
C LEU A 65 6.96 -3.57 -8.19
N GLY A 66 7.98 -2.86 -8.63
CA GLY A 66 9.12 -3.43 -9.34
C GLY A 66 10.33 -3.45 -8.41
N TYR A 67 11.38 -4.15 -8.85
CA TYR A 67 12.64 -4.14 -8.13
C TYR A 67 13.80 -4.33 -9.09
N ARG A 68 14.99 -3.94 -8.63
CA ARG A 68 16.27 -4.21 -9.32
C ARG A 68 17.33 -4.49 -8.27
N LYS A 69 18.33 -5.24 -8.69
CA LYS A 69 19.51 -5.49 -7.86
C LYS A 69 20.61 -4.50 -8.24
N GLU A 70 21.25 -3.93 -7.24
CA GLU A 70 22.38 -3.04 -7.39
C GLU A 70 23.46 -3.48 -6.39
N GLY A 71 24.41 -4.26 -6.88
CA GLY A 71 25.39 -4.92 -6.01
C GLY A 71 24.69 -5.90 -5.07
N LEU A 72 24.89 -5.71 -3.76
CA LEU A 72 24.25 -6.51 -2.72
C LEU A 72 22.88 -5.96 -2.28
N LYS A 73 22.46 -4.84 -2.84
CA LYS A 73 21.20 -4.19 -2.48
C LYS A 73 20.10 -4.60 -3.43
N VAL A 74 18.89 -4.74 -2.90
CA VAL A 74 17.67 -4.87 -3.69
C VAL A 74 16.90 -3.56 -3.52
N ILE A 75 16.58 -2.92 -4.63
CA ILE A 75 15.95 -1.60 -4.66
C ILE A 75 14.57 -1.75 -5.27
N TYR A 76 13.56 -1.25 -4.54
CA TYR A 76 12.14 -1.35 -4.93
C TYR A 76 11.62 -0.02 -5.42
N ASN A 77 10.66 -0.08 -6.35
CA ASN A 77 9.99 1.10 -6.88
C ASN A 77 8.48 0.88 -6.94
N LEU A 78 7.73 1.96 -6.84
CA LEU A 78 6.28 1.95 -6.99
C LEU A 78 5.95 2.04 -8.49
N ARG A 79 5.29 1.02 -9.04
CA ARG A 79 4.97 0.98 -10.47
C ARG A 79 3.80 1.89 -10.86
N TYR A 80 2.84 2.07 -9.95
CA TYR A 80 1.61 2.81 -10.24
C TYR A 80 1.37 3.86 -9.16
N THR A 81 1.64 5.11 -9.47
CA THR A 81 1.50 6.23 -8.53
C THR A 81 0.03 6.49 -8.15
N CYS A 82 -0.92 6.06 -8.97
CA CYS A 82 -2.34 6.19 -8.68
C CYS A 82 -2.77 5.46 -7.38
N THR A 83 -1.98 4.51 -6.90
CA THR A 83 -2.23 3.87 -5.60
C THR A 83 -2.14 4.87 -4.44
N THR A 84 -1.28 5.88 -4.55
CA THR A 84 -1.18 6.95 -3.54
C THR A 84 -2.43 7.82 -3.55
N ASP A 85 -3.02 8.06 -4.71
CA ASP A 85 -4.27 8.82 -4.84
C ASP A 85 -5.43 8.09 -4.17
N PHE A 86 -5.45 6.77 -4.28
CA PHE A 86 -6.43 5.94 -3.59
C PHE A 86 -6.36 6.15 -2.07
N PHE A 87 -5.17 6.10 -1.49
CA PHE A 87 -5.01 6.29 -0.05
C PHE A 87 -5.26 7.73 0.39
N ALA A 88 -4.98 8.71 -0.47
CA ALA A 88 -5.36 10.09 -0.21
C ALA A 88 -6.90 10.21 -0.11
N CYS A 89 -7.63 9.50 -0.96
CA CYS A 89 -9.09 9.43 -0.89
C CYS A 89 -9.56 8.77 0.42
N VAL A 90 -8.93 7.66 0.82
CA VAL A 90 -9.25 6.98 2.09
C VAL A 90 -9.02 7.91 3.28
N SER A 91 -7.95 8.72 3.25
CA SER A 91 -7.70 9.70 4.30
C SER A 91 -8.80 10.75 4.41
N LYS A 92 -9.40 11.16 3.28
CA LYS A 92 -10.56 12.06 3.29
C LYS A 92 -11.76 11.43 4.00
N VAL A 93 -12.01 10.15 3.76
CA VAL A 93 -13.06 9.39 4.44
C VAL A 93 -12.83 9.41 5.95
N LEU A 94 -11.60 9.12 6.38
CA LEU A 94 -11.24 9.10 7.80
C LEU A 94 -11.43 10.48 8.46
N ARG A 95 -11.03 11.56 7.75
CA ARG A 95 -11.24 12.92 8.27
C ARG A 95 -12.71 13.26 8.42
N GLN A 96 -13.53 12.85 7.46
CA GLN A 96 -14.99 13.08 7.53
C GLN A 96 -15.61 12.33 8.70
N GLN A 97 -15.23 11.07 8.90
CA GLN A 97 -15.70 10.27 10.04
C GLN A 97 -15.32 10.89 11.38
N ALA A 98 -14.08 11.40 11.49
CA ALA A 98 -13.61 12.08 12.68
C ALA A 98 -14.42 13.34 12.98
N ARG A 99 -14.78 14.13 11.96
CA ARG A 99 -15.63 15.33 12.12
C ARG A 99 -17.04 14.96 12.60
N GLU A 100 -17.62 13.90 12.07
CA GLU A 100 -18.95 13.41 12.48
C GLU A 100 -18.94 12.94 13.92
N ASN A 101 -17.90 12.21 14.33
CA ASN A 101 -17.73 11.77 15.72
C ASN A 101 -17.59 12.94 16.68
N ASN A 102 -16.84 13.98 16.30
CA ASN A 102 -16.69 15.19 17.10
C ASN A 102 -18.01 15.92 17.28
N LYS A 103 -18.84 15.99 16.23
CA LYS A 103 -20.18 16.57 16.31
C LYS A 103 -21.07 15.78 17.26
N LEU A 104 -21.00 14.45 17.20
CA LEU A 104 -21.76 13.58 18.09
C LEU A 104 -21.35 13.77 19.54
N LEU A 105 -20.04 13.85 19.79
CA LEU A 105 -19.50 14.05 21.14
C LEU A 105 -19.97 15.36 21.77
N LYS A 106 -20.22 16.40 20.97
CA LYS A 106 -20.69 17.69 21.46
C LYS A 106 -22.13 17.65 21.97
N VAL A 107 -22.95 16.72 21.48
CA VAL A 107 -24.36 16.62 21.90
C VAL A 107 -24.61 15.53 22.94
N LEU A 108 -23.62 14.67 23.19
CA LEU A 108 -23.67 13.65 24.25
C LEU A 108 -23.26 14.23 25.59
#